data_0e7709b40c471ea14eec5e611d815ab6
#
_entry.id   0e7709b40c471ea14eec5e611d815ab6
#
_cell.length_a   1.000
_cell.length_b   1.000
_cell.length_c   1.000
_cell.angle_alpha   90.00
_cell.angle_beta   90.00
_cell.angle_gamma   90.00
#
_symmetry.space_group_name_H-M   'P 1'
#
loop_
_entity.id
_entity.type
_entity.pdbx_description
1 polymer ?
#
loop_
_entity_poly.entity_id
_entity_poly.type
_entity_poly.pdbx_seq_one_letter_code
_entity_poly.pdbx_strand_id
1 'polypeptide(L)'
;KYPILYASKNLFPVAYLIKAAINEGSKVPCFVNTIPEANHNEIQAFISNETKKEAGNFMFVMFTSPNDHERVLKRFKIMSELYSGEGFTVAALDTDHLNHTRVFELILTGYFAATYFAIARNVDSYKTPFIKEFKERMS
;
A
#
# COMPACT_ATOMS: atom_id res chain seq x y z
N LYS A 1 -9.99 -2.46 7.15
CA LYS A 1 -9.61 -3.01 5.84
C LYS A 1 -8.10 -3.23 5.79
N TYR A 2 -7.66 -4.15 4.96
CA TYR A 2 -6.24 -4.44 4.72
C TYR A 2 -5.72 -3.60 3.58
N PRO A 3 -4.62 -2.83 3.75
CA PRO A 3 -4.09 -1.99 2.69
C PRO A 3 -3.38 -2.81 1.61
N ILE A 4 -3.64 -2.48 0.36
CA ILE A 4 -2.82 -2.87 -0.79
C ILE A 4 -2.28 -1.58 -1.41
N LEU A 5 -0.96 -1.47 -1.49
CA LEU A 5 -0.27 -0.31 -2.00
C LEU A 5 0.15 -0.58 -3.44
N TYR A 6 -0.27 0.26 -4.36
CA TYR A 6 0.19 0.23 -5.74
C TYR A 6 1.09 1.42 -6.01
N ALA A 7 2.26 1.18 -6.52
CA ALA A 7 3.23 2.22 -6.80
C ALA A 7 3.81 2.11 -8.21
N SER A 8 4.18 3.25 -8.77
CA SER A 8 5.08 3.26 -9.92
C SER A 8 6.46 2.70 -9.54
N LYS A 9 7.26 2.33 -10.52
CA LYS A 9 8.63 1.87 -10.28
C LYS A 9 9.45 2.88 -9.46
N ASN A 10 9.22 4.18 -9.65
CA ASN A 10 9.92 5.26 -8.96
C ASN A 10 9.56 5.34 -7.47
N LEU A 11 8.30 5.07 -7.13
CA LEU A 11 7.79 5.15 -5.75
C LEU A 11 7.69 3.80 -5.05
N PHE A 12 8.01 2.70 -5.74
CA PHE A 12 7.95 1.36 -5.14
C PHE A 12 8.79 1.22 -3.86
N PRO A 13 10.04 1.72 -3.79
CA PRO A 13 10.82 1.64 -2.54
C PRO A 13 10.15 2.33 -1.36
N VAL A 14 9.50 3.47 -1.60
CA VAL A 14 8.74 4.22 -0.57
C VAL A 14 7.53 3.41 -0.11
N ALA A 15 6.72 2.92 -1.05
CA ALA A 15 5.56 2.10 -0.74
C ALA A 15 5.95 0.80 -0.02
N TYR A 16 7.09 0.21 -0.38
CA TYR A 16 7.61 -0.98 0.30
C TYR A 16 7.99 -0.71 1.76
N LEU A 17 8.65 0.41 2.05
CA LEU A 17 8.95 0.84 3.42
C LEU A 17 7.67 1.07 4.23
N ILE A 18 6.68 1.73 3.64
CA ILE A 18 5.39 1.98 4.28
C ILE A 18 4.66 0.64 4.58
N LYS A 19 4.65 -0.27 3.62
CA LYS A 19 4.13 -1.63 3.81
C LYS A 19 4.80 -2.33 4.99
N ALA A 20 6.13 -2.26 5.09
CA ALA A 20 6.87 -2.87 6.18
C ALA A 20 6.49 -2.24 7.53
N ALA A 21 6.42 -0.90 7.61
CA ALA A 21 5.99 -0.18 8.81
C ALA A 21 4.57 -0.57 9.26
N ILE A 22 3.62 -0.71 8.33
CA ILE A 22 2.26 -1.15 8.63
C ILE A 22 2.26 -2.59 9.15
N ASN A 23 2.96 -3.50 8.50
CA ASN A 23 3.01 -4.90 8.94
C ASN A 23 3.62 -5.02 10.33
N GLU A 24 4.76 -4.37 10.55
CA GLU A 24 5.50 -4.47 11.81
C GLU A 24 4.87 -3.63 12.93
N GLY A 25 4.55 -2.37 12.67
CA GLY A 25 4.03 -1.45 13.67
C GLY A 25 2.55 -1.66 13.98
N SER A 26 1.71 -1.82 12.98
CA SER A 26 0.25 -1.93 13.16
C SER A 26 -0.25 -3.37 13.34
N LYS A 27 0.58 -4.37 13.10
CA LYS A 27 0.20 -5.79 13.07
C LYS A 27 -0.93 -6.06 12.06
N VAL A 28 -0.93 -5.33 10.95
CA VAL A 28 -1.93 -5.43 9.89
C VAL A 28 -1.26 -5.98 8.63
N PRO A 29 -1.77 -7.06 8.02
CA PRO A 29 -1.33 -7.48 6.71
C PRO A 29 -1.47 -6.34 5.70
N CYS A 30 -0.36 -5.98 5.10
CA CYS A 30 -0.27 -4.96 4.06
C CYS A 30 0.55 -5.53 2.90
N PHE A 31 0.08 -5.30 1.69
CA PHE A 31 0.69 -5.80 0.47
C PHE A 31 1.13 -4.64 -0.41
N VAL A 32 2.08 -4.87 -1.29
CA VAL A 32 2.56 -3.87 -2.23
C VAL A 32 2.87 -4.51 -3.58
N ASN A 33 2.47 -3.85 -4.64
CA ASN A 33 2.86 -4.25 -5.99
C ASN A 33 3.06 -3.03 -6.89
N THR A 34 3.60 -3.27 -8.09
CA THR A 34 3.92 -2.21 -9.06
C THR A 34 2.88 -2.15 -10.18
N ILE A 35 2.68 -0.93 -10.70
CA ILE A 35 2.03 -0.70 -11.97
C ILE A 35 3.15 -0.53 -13.02
N PRO A 36 3.12 -1.25 -14.15
CA PRO A 36 1.95 -1.89 -14.77
C PRO A 36 1.68 -3.36 -14.42
N GLU A 37 2.55 -4.02 -13.66
CA GLU A 37 2.43 -5.48 -13.44
C GLU A 37 1.09 -5.90 -12.83
N ALA A 38 0.65 -5.22 -11.78
CA ALA A 38 -0.62 -5.52 -11.12
C ALA A 38 -1.85 -5.41 -12.05
N ASN A 39 -1.76 -4.64 -13.11
CA ASN A 39 -2.83 -4.54 -14.10
C ASN A 39 -3.02 -5.80 -14.95
N HIS A 40 -2.06 -6.72 -14.96
CA HIS A 40 -2.14 -7.95 -15.75
C HIS A 40 -2.78 -9.11 -14.97
N ASN A 41 -2.68 -9.07 -13.65
CA ASN A 41 -3.08 -10.20 -12.82
C ASN A 41 -4.00 -9.80 -11.67
N GLU A 42 -3.61 -8.85 -10.82
CA GLU A 42 -4.34 -8.55 -9.59
C GLU A 42 -5.69 -7.87 -9.83
N ILE A 43 -5.84 -7.07 -10.88
CA ILE A 43 -7.11 -6.40 -11.18
C ILE A 43 -8.25 -7.42 -11.36
N GLN A 44 -7.98 -8.55 -11.98
CA GLN A 44 -8.96 -9.62 -12.16
C GLN A 44 -9.33 -10.29 -10.83
N ALA A 45 -8.37 -10.41 -9.91
CA ALA A 45 -8.61 -11.03 -8.62
C ALA A 45 -9.56 -10.22 -7.73
N PHE A 46 -9.59 -8.90 -7.89
CA PHE A 46 -10.45 -8.02 -7.09
C PHE A 46 -11.76 -7.65 -7.78
N ILE A 47 -11.76 -7.56 -9.12
CA ILE A 47 -12.95 -7.20 -9.90
C ILE A 47 -13.54 -8.47 -10.54
N SER A 48 -13.96 -9.42 -9.72
CA SER A 48 -14.75 -10.56 -10.17
C SER A 48 -15.95 -10.74 -9.25
N ASN A 49 -17.04 -11.24 -9.80
CA ASN A 49 -18.25 -11.49 -9.02
C ASN A 49 -18.02 -12.53 -7.92
N GLU A 50 -17.12 -13.49 -8.17
CA GLU A 50 -16.81 -14.59 -7.27
C GLU A 50 -16.05 -14.12 -6.03
N THR A 51 -15.18 -13.09 -6.15
CA THR A 51 -14.29 -12.63 -5.09
C THR A 51 -14.65 -11.24 -4.53
N LYS A 52 -15.72 -10.62 -5.01
CA LYS A 52 -16.12 -9.26 -4.63
C LYS A 52 -16.34 -9.11 -3.11
N LYS A 53 -16.89 -10.11 -2.46
CA LYS A 53 -17.13 -10.09 -1.02
C LYS A 53 -15.81 -10.07 -0.23
N GLU A 54 -14.87 -10.92 -0.61
CA GLU A 54 -13.52 -11.00 -0.02
C GLU A 54 -12.73 -9.73 -0.31
N ALA A 55 -12.82 -9.22 -1.54
CA ALA A 55 -12.18 -7.99 -1.99
C ALA A 55 -12.64 -6.76 -1.18
N GLY A 56 -13.86 -6.75 -0.67
CA GLY A 56 -14.39 -5.71 0.23
C GLY A 56 -13.61 -5.53 1.54
N ASN A 57 -12.79 -6.51 1.93
CA ASN A 57 -11.90 -6.42 3.10
C ASN A 57 -10.63 -5.60 2.83
N PHE A 58 -10.35 -5.25 1.58
CA PHE A 58 -9.17 -4.49 1.20
C PHE A 58 -9.50 -3.00 0.96
N MET A 59 -8.48 -2.19 1.05
CA MET A 59 -8.44 -0.82 0.57
C MET A 59 -7.21 -0.65 -0.31
N PHE A 60 -7.33 0.18 -1.32
CA PHE A 60 -6.29 0.36 -2.30
C PHE A 60 -5.69 1.77 -2.17
N VAL A 61 -4.36 1.85 -2.12
CA VAL A 61 -3.63 3.12 -2.03
C VAL A 61 -2.71 3.24 -3.23
N MET A 62 -2.92 4.28 -4.03
CA MET A 62 -2.18 4.55 -5.26
C MET A 62 -1.09 5.59 -5.01
N PHE A 63 0.16 5.25 -5.30
CA PHE A 63 1.31 6.14 -5.18
C PHE A 63 1.74 6.58 -6.58
N THR A 64 1.50 7.83 -6.92
CA THR A 64 1.82 8.40 -8.23
C THR A 64 2.73 9.62 -8.12
N SER A 65 3.50 9.87 -9.17
CA SER A 65 4.36 11.03 -9.30
C SER A 65 4.24 11.61 -10.71
N PRO A 66 4.28 12.95 -10.89
CA PRO A 66 4.29 13.55 -12.22
C PRO A 66 5.51 13.15 -13.05
N ASN A 67 6.56 12.62 -12.42
CA ASN A 67 7.74 12.07 -13.09
C ASN A 67 7.49 10.66 -13.68
N ASP A 68 6.33 10.08 -13.43
CA ASP A 68 5.96 8.79 -14.00
C ASP A 68 5.56 8.96 -15.46
N HIS A 69 5.84 7.96 -16.27
CA HIS A 69 5.47 7.97 -17.68
C HIS A 69 3.94 8.09 -17.82
N GLU A 70 3.47 8.90 -18.79
CA GLU A 70 2.04 9.20 -19.03
C GLU A 70 1.15 7.94 -19.09
N ARG A 71 1.65 6.86 -19.72
CA ARG A 71 0.94 5.57 -19.78
C ARG A 71 0.78 4.91 -18.43
N VAL A 72 1.74 5.11 -17.51
CA VAL A 72 1.65 4.60 -16.15
C VAL A 72 0.61 5.40 -15.36
N LEU A 73 0.64 6.72 -15.45
CA LEU A 73 -0.38 7.59 -14.86
C LEU A 73 -1.79 7.25 -15.36
N LYS A 74 -1.94 7.03 -16.67
CA LYS A 74 -3.22 6.59 -17.26
C LYS A 74 -3.70 5.25 -16.68
N ARG A 75 -2.79 4.30 -16.44
CA ARG A 75 -3.12 3.01 -15.81
C ARG A 75 -3.61 3.17 -14.37
N PHE A 76 -2.96 4.00 -13.57
CA PHE A 76 -3.41 4.34 -12.23
C PHE A 76 -4.81 4.93 -12.21
N LYS A 77 -5.06 5.90 -13.11
CA LYS A 77 -6.37 6.53 -13.25
C LYS A 77 -7.46 5.50 -13.56
N ILE A 78 -7.26 4.69 -14.60
CA ILE A 78 -8.23 3.65 -15.01
C ILE A 78 -8.46 2.65 -13.88
N MET A 79 -7.42 2.19 -13.22
CA MET A 79 -7.52 1.22 -12.12
C MET A 79 -8.29 1.81 -10.93
N SER A 80 -8.02 3.07 -10.58
CA SER A 80 -8.74 3.79 -9.52
C SER A 80 -10.23 3.95 -9.86
N GLU A 81 -10.56 4.29 -11.11
CA GLU A 81 -11.94 4.41 -11.60
C GLU A 81 -12.68 3.07 -11.51
N LEU A 82 -12.05 2.00 -11.97
CA LEU A 82 -12.63 0.66 -11.94
C LEU A 82 -12.88 0.19 -10.49
N TYR A 83 -11.88 0.32 -9.62
CA TYR A 83 -12.03 -0.08 -8.21
C TYR A 83 -13.07 0.76 -7.48
N SER A 84 -13.10 2.07 -7.69
CA SER A 84 -14.11 2.94 -7.10
C SER A 84 -15.50 2.65 -7.64
N GLY A 85 -15.63 2.34 -8.92
CA GLY A 85 -16.89 1.93 -9.56
C GLY A 85 -17.46 0.63 -8.97
N GLU A 86 -16.59 -0.28 -8.53
CA GLU A 86 -16.98 -1.50 -7.83
C GLU A 86 -17.26 -1.28 -6.32
N GLY A 87 -17.15 -0.05 -5.83
CA GLY A 87 -17.43 0.30 -4.43
C GLY A 87 -16.27 0.05 -3.47
N PHE A 88 -15.07 -0.16 -3.97
CA PHE A 88 -13.89 -0.31 -3.13
C PHE A 88 -13.40 1.03 -2.61
N THR A 89 -12.75 1.02 -1.45
CA THR A 89 -12.07 2.20 -0.91
C THR A 89 -10.75 2.39 -1.65
N VAL A 90 -10.61 3.50 -2.36
CA VAL A 90 -9.39 3.89 -3.06
C VAL A 90 -8.91 5.22 -2.51
N ALA A 91 -7.63 5.30 -2.18
CA ALA A 91 -6.95 6.54 -1.82
C ALA A 91 -5.78 6.79 -2.78
N ALA A 92 -5.51 8.03 -3.12
CA ALA A 92 -4.35 8.43 -3.89
C ALA A 92 -3.39 9.22 -3.00
N LEU A 93 -2.10 8.93 -3.13
CA LEU A 93 -1.00 9.70 -2.56
C LEU A 93 -0.18 10.24 -3.73
N ASP A 94 -0.63 11.36 -4.25
CA ASP A 94 0.02 12.05 -5.36
C ASP A 94 1.13 12.95 -4.85
N THR A 95 2.17 13.10 -5.64
CA THR A 95 3.24 14.05 -5.36
C THR A 95 3.27 15.10 -6.47
N ASP A 96 3.39 16.39 -6.10
CA ASP A 96 3.54 17.47 -7.08
C ASP A 96 4.89 17.40 -7.79
N HIS A 97 5.88 16.85 -7.11
CA HIS A 97 7.23 16.62 -7.60
C HIS A 97 7.90 15.52 -6.77
N LEU A 98 8.84 14.81 -7.36
CA LEU A 98 9.62 13.79 -6.67
C LEU A 98 11.05 14.29 -6.46
N ASN A 99 11.35 14.74 -5.26
CA ASN A 99 12.68 15.06 -4.77
C ASN A 99 12.96 14.37 -3.42
N HIS A 100 14.16 14.51 -2.90
CA HIS A 100 14.54 13.85 -1.65
C HIS A 100 13.64 14.23 -0.46
N THR A 101 13.32 15.51 -0.31
CA THR A 101 12.43 15.99 0.76
C THR A 101 11.08 15.31 0.68
N ARG A 102 10.47 15.25 -0.50
CA ARG A 102 9.17 14.64 -0.71
C ARG A 102 9.17 13.13 -0.44
N VAL A 103 10.26 12.45 -0.79
CA VAL A 103 10.44 11.04 -0.46
C VAL A 103 10.40 10.82 1.05
N PHE A 104 11.14 11.63 1.83
CA PHE A 104 11.11 11.55 3.29
C PHE A 104 9.76 11.90 3.90
N GLU A 105 9.06 12.90 3.37
CA GLU A 105 7.70 13.25 3.80
C GLU A 105 6.73 12.08 3.60
N LEU A 106 6.78 11.42 2.46
CA LEU A 106 5.95 10.24 2.19
C LEU A 106 6.26 9.08 3.16
N ILE A 107 7.54 8.84 3.41
CA ILE A 107 7.97 7.80 4.37
C ILE A 107 7.45 8.15 5.77
N LEU A 108 7.64 9.38 6.24
CA LEU A 108 7.15 9.82 7.55
C LEU A 108 5.62 9.71 7.64
N THR A 109 4.90 10.14 6.60
CA THR A 109 3.45 9.99 6.52
C THR A 109 3.03 8.52 6.70
N GLY A 110 3.75 7.61 6.05
CA GLY A 110 3.51 6.17 6.19
C GLY A 110 3.77 5.64 7.61
N TYR A 111 4.83 6.09 8.27
CA TYR A 111 5.12 5.72 9.67
C TYR A 111 4.06 6.28 10.64
N PHE A 112 3.62 7.52 10.44
CA PHE A 112 2.50 8.07 11.22
C PHE A 112 1.22 7.29 10.98
N ALA A 113 0.90 6.98 9.73
CA ALA A 113 -0.27 6.15 9.40
C ALA A 113 -0.20 4.77 10.09
N ALA A 114 0.96 4.12 10.07
CA ALA A 114 1.17 2.85 10.77
C ALA A 114 0.95 2.99 12.29
N THR A 115 1.47 4.08 12.89
CA THR A 115 1.28 4.37 14.32
C THR A 115 -0.20 4.59 14.66
N TYR A 116 -0.91 5.41 13.90
CA TYR A 116 -2.35 5.63 14.11
C TYR A 116 -3.17 4.35 13.90
N PHE A 117 -2.77 3.51 12.96
CA PHE A 117 -3.40 2.20 12.75
C PHE A 117 -3.22 1.29 13.98
N ALA A 118 -2.02 1.30 14.60
CA ALA A 118 -1.75 0.57 15.83
C ALA A 118 -2.64 1.07 16.98
N ILE A 119 -2.71 2.40 17.15
CA ILE A 119 -3.56 3.04 18.19
C ILE A 119 -5.03 2.66 17.99
N ALA A 120 -5.54 2.80 16.77
CA ALA A 120 -6.93 2.49 16.44
C ALA A 120 -7.30 1.01 16.68
N ARG A 121 -6.31 0.13 16.65
CA ARG A 121 -6.48 -1.31 16.90
C ARG A 121 -6.11 -1.71 18.33
N ASN A 122 -5.67 -0.78 19.16
CA ASN A 122 -5.19 -1.00 20.51
C ASN A 122 -4.08 -2.08 20.58
N VAL A 123 -3.11 -1.99 19.65
CA VAL A 123 -1.95 -2.89 19.61
C VAL A 123 -0.67 -2.14 19.92
N ASP A 124 0.26 -2.81 20.60
CA ASP A 124 1.57 -2.26 20.91
C ASP A 124 2.46 -2.31 19.65
N SER A 125 2.80 -1.14 19.11
CA SER A 125 3.60 -1.01 17.90
C SER A 125 5.05 -1.43 18.05
N TYR A 126 5.59 -1.41 19.27
CA TYR A 126 6.99 -1.74 19.55
C TYR A 126 7.25 -3.23 19.75
N LYS A 127 6.28 -3.97 20.25
CA LYS A 127 6.44 -5.40 20.52
C LYS A 127 6.41 -6.21 19.22
N THR A 128 7.47 -6.96 18.99
CA THR A 128 7.62 -7.84 17.80
C THR A 128 8.01 -9.27 18.26
N PRO A 129 7.17 -9.97 19.06
CA PRO A 129 7.55 -11.24 19.68
C PRO A 129 7.92 -12.31 18.66
N PHE A 130 7.19 -12.43 17.56
CA PHE A 130 7.48 -13.42 16.53
C PHE A 130 8.77 -13.14 15.76
N ILE A 131 9.11 -11.87 15.53
CA ILE A 131 10.39 -11.51 14.90
C ILE A 131 11.54 -11.86 15.86
N LYS A 132 11.37 -11.61 17.16
CA LYS A 132 12.35 -11.99 18.19
C LYS A 132 12.55 -13.50 18.21
N GLU A 133 11.49 -14.26 18.34
CA GLU A 133 11.51 -15.72 18.34
C GLU A 133 12.16 -16.28 17.06
N PHE A 134 11.80 -15.73 15.89
CA PHE A 134 12.42 -16.14 14.63
C PHE A 134 13.94 -15.96 14.64
N LYS A 135 14.43 -14.80 15.15
CA LYS A 135 15.88 -14.53 15.24
C LYS A 135 16.58 -15.49 16.23
N GLU A 136 15.94 -15.80 17.35
CA GLU A 136 16.45 -16.75 18.34
C GLU A 136 16.59 -18.17 17.75
N ARG A 137 15.66 -18.57 16.88
CA ARG A 137 15.74 -19.89 16.22
C ARG A 137 16.75 -19.93 15.06
N MET A 138 17.18 -18.77 14.56
CA MET A 138 18.20 -18.66 13.51
C MET A 138 19.64 -18.64 14.06
N SER A 139 19.83 -18.32 15.35
CA SER A 139 21.11 -18.32 16.06
C SER A 139 21.48 -19.70 16.55
#